data_421149536795b4b0dcc5d4968f6046aa
#
_entry.id   421149536795b4b0dcc5d4968f6046aa
#
_cell.length_a   1.000
_cell.length_b   1.000
_cell.length_c   1.000
_cell.angle_alpha   90.00
_cell.angle_beta   90.00
_cell.angle_gamma   90.00
#
_symmetry.space_group_name_H-M   'P 1'
#
loop_
_entity.id
_entity.type
_entity.pdbx_description
1 polymer ?
#
loop_
_entity_poly.entity_id
_entity_poly.type
_entity_poly.pdbx_seq_one_letter_code
_entity_poly.pdbx_strand_id
1 'polypeptide(L)'
;MPAAVTNRQDRVAVSPARLARTAGRALAAVGRAAGDVDVLVVDDPAIKRLNRLHRGVDRRTDVLAFPLETPGPSPLVGQIVISAQTARRQARQVDVPLATELDLLVTHGVLHLVGYDDRDPVEARLMHERERQILSAGRRQPPARLWRGLLDAPPAAISQQRSRVASVSGHPRLAGSETPHPANELQAGLEDRAAMNVAPRSRVASVSGHPRFKPASRTPLH
;
A
#
# COMPACT_ATOMS: atom_id res chain seq x y z
N MET A 1 1.41 -10.70 -17.50
CA MET A 1 0.74 -9.47 -17.01
C MET A 1 1.38 -9.15 -15.67
N PRO A 2 1.90 -7.96 -15.41
CA PRO A 2 2.72 -7.65 -14.23
C PRO A 2 1.93 -7.57 -12.92
N ALA A 3 0.66 -7.95 -12.86
CA ALA A 3 -0.10 -7.95 -11.63
C ALA A 3 -1.22 -8.99 -11.66
N ALA A 4 -1.27 -9.85 -10.66
CA ALA A 4 -2.43 -10.68 -10.35
C ALA A 4 -3.35 -9.92 -9.38
N VAL A 5 -4.66 -9.92 -9.64
CA VAL A 5 -5.65 -9.26 -8.79
C VAL A 5 -6.73 -10.24 -8.38
N THR A 6 -6.81 -10.50 -7.09
CA THR A 6 -7.83 -11.37 -6.49
C THR A 6 -8.82 -10.52 -5.68
N ASN A 7 -10.12 -10.64 -5.96
CA ASN A 7 -11.18 -10.00 -5.19
C ASN A 7 -11.87 -11.03 -4.28
N ARG A 8 -11.73 -10.89 -2.97
CA ARG A 8 -12.30 -11.78 -1.94
C ARG A 8 -13.46 -11.12 -1.17
N GLN A 9 -14.07 -10.07 -1.73
CA GLN A 9 -15.23 -9.40 -1.17
C GLN A 9 -16.29 -9.13 -2.26
N ASP A 10 -17.55 -9.01 -1.89
CA ASP A 10 -18.72 -8.81 -2.76
C ASP A 10 -19.48 -7.50 -2.48
N ARG A 11 -19.11 -6.77 -1.42
CA ARG A 11 -19.84 -5.59 -0.92
C ARG A 11 -19.59 -4.31 -1.74
N VAL A 12 -18.53 -4.29 -2.52
CA VAL A 12 -18.09 -3.12 -3.28
C VAL A 12 -17.65 -3.58 -4.66
N ALA A 13 -18.30 -3.05 -5.70
CA ALA A 13 -17.90 -3.34 -7.07
C ALA A 13 -16.49 -2.78 -7.36
N VAL A 14 -15.57 -3.63 -7.77
CA VAL A 14 -14.20 -3.28 -8.18
C VAL A 14 -13.91 -3.87 -9.54
N SER A 15 -12.98 -3.28 -10.27
CA SER A 15 -12.51 -3.79 -11.56
C SER A 15 -11.10 -4.36 -11.44
N PRO A 16 -10.92 -5.69 -11.34
CA PRO A 16 -9.59 -6.30 -11.25
C PRO A 16 -8.68 -5.91 -12.40
N ALA A 17 -9.21 -5.87 -13.63
CA ALA A 17 -8.44 -5.47 -14.80
C ALA A 17 -7.93 -4.02 -14.75
N ARG A 18 -8.67 -3.10 -14.10
CA ARG A 18 -8.20 -1.73 -13.88
C ARG A 18 -7.07 -1.70 -12.87
N LEU A 19 -7.21 -2.40 -11.74
CA LEU A 19 -6.19 -2.46 -10.69
C LEU A 19 -4.89 -3.08 -11.22
N ALA A 20 -4.98 -4.17 -12.00
CA ALA A 20 -3.82 -4.79 -12.66
C ALA A 20 -3.09 -3.80 -13.59
N ARG A 21 -3.83 -3.03 -14.39
CA ARG A 21 -3.21 -2.00 -15.26
C ARG A 21 -2.55 -0.88 -14.45
N THR A 22 -3.17 -0.47 -13.35
CA THR A 22 -2.60 0.57 -12.47
C THR A 22 -1.33 0.08 -11.80
N ALA A 23 -1.33 -1.15 -11.26
CA ALA A 23 -0.14 -1.77 -10.68
C ALA A 23 1.00 -1.88 -11.70
N GLY A 24 0.71 -2.35 -12.91
CA GLY A 24 1.72 -2.45 -13.98
C GLY A 24 2.32 -1.09 -14.37
N ARG A 25 1.50 -0.03 -14.43
CA ARG A 25 2.01 1.34 -14.67
C ARG A 25 2.88 1.84 -13.52
N ALA A 26 2.47 1.58 -12.28
CA ALA A 26 3.24 1.97 -11.11
C ALA A 26 4.61 1.25 -11.08
N LEU A 27 4.63 -0.07 -11.31
CA LEU A 27 5.86 -0.85 -11.41
C LEU A 27 6.79 -0.32 -12.52
N ALA A 28 6.25 -0.05 -13.70
CA ALA A 28 7.03 0.51 -14.80
C ALA A 28 7.62 1.88 -14.45
N ALA A 29 6.84 2.74 -13.79
CA ALA A 29 7.28 4.08 -13.40
C ALA A 29 8.40 4.08 -12.35
N VAL A 30 8.52 3.01 -11.55
CA VAL A 30 9.59 2.83 -10.56
C VAL A 30 10.74 1.94 -11.05
N GLY A 31 10.80 1.67 -12.36
CA GLY A 31 11.88 0.87 -12.96
C GLY A 31 11.76 -0.65 -12.73
N ARG A 32 10.59 -1.13 -12.30
CA ARG A 32 10.32 -2.56 -12.03
C ARG A 32 9.33 -3.16 -13.05
N ALA A 33 9.42 -2.75 -14.32
CA ALA A 33 8.49 -3.18 -15.37
C ALA A 33 8.43 -4.71 -15.59
N ALA A 34 9.52 -5.43 -15.31
CA ALA A 34 9.59 -6.89 -15.36
C ALA A 34 9.09 -7.58 -14.08
N GLY A 35 8.83 -6.82 -13.01
CA GLY A 35 8.37 -7.36 -11.74
C GLY A 35 6.87 -7.65 -11.72
N ASP A 36 6.47 -8.61 -10.91
CA ASP A 36 5.07 -8.92 -10.64
C ASP A 36 4.64 -8.43 -9.25
N VAL A 37 3.37 -8.16 -9.09
CA VAL A 37 2.76 -7.81 -7.79
C VAL A 37 1.39 -8.49 -7.66
N ASP A 38 1.12 -9.03 -6.47
CA ASP A 38 -0.19 -9.55 -6.13
C ASP A 38 -1.03 -8.49 -5.42
N VAL A 39 -2.24 -8.24 -5.90
CA VAL A 39 -3.20 -7.33 -5.28
C VAL A 39 -4.41 -8.11 -4.78
N LEU A 40 -4.62 -8.11 -3.48
CA LEU A 40 -5.75 -8.75 -2.83
C LEU A 40 -6.75 -7.70 -2.36
N VAL A 41 -7.97 -7.76 -2.85
CA VAL A 41 -9.06 -6.87 -2.42
C VAL A 41 -9.95 -7.62 -1.42
N VAL A 42 -10.10 -7.06 -0.22
CA VAL A 42 -10.79 -7.66 0.92
C VAL A 42 -11.83 -6.70 1.53
N ASP A 43 -12.57 -7.19 2.51
CA ASP A 43 -13.43 -6.38 3.37
C ASP A 43 -12.69 -5.83 4.61
N ASP A 44 -13.36 -4.94 5.36
CA ASP A 44 -12.81 -4.33 6.59
C ASP A 44 -12.45 -5.36 7.68
N PRO A 45 -13.27 -6.39 7.96
CA PRO A 45 -12.91 -7.42 8.94
C PRO A 45 -11.63 -8.18 8.56
N ALA A 46 -11.45 -8.51 7.28
CA ALA A 46 -10.28 -9.24 6.82
C ALA A 46 -9.00 -8.42 6.97
N ILE A 47 -9.00 -7.17 6.48
CA ILE A 47 -7.81 -6.32 6.60
C ILE A 47 -7.49 -5.97 8.07
N LYS A 48 -8.52 -5.84 8.93
CA LYS A 48 -8.33 -5.67 10.37
C LYS A 48 -7.58 -6.86 10.98
N ARG A 49 -7.96 -8.10 10.63
CA ARG A 49 -7.26 -9.32 11.10
C ARG A 49 -5.81 -9.33 10.65
N LEU A 50 -5.54 -9.01 9.38
CA LEU A 50 -4.18 -8.93 8.83
C LEU A 50 -3.34 -7.84 9.52
N ASN A 51 -3.92 -6.67 9.76
CA ASN A 51 -3.25 -5.57 10.44
C ASN A 51 -2.87 -5.96 11.89
N ARG A 52 -3.77 -6.65 12.59
CA ARG A 52 -3.49 -7.19 13.92
C ARG A 52 -2.39 -8.26 13.89
N LEU A 53 -2.46 -9.20 12.95
CA LEU A 53 -1.51 -10.30 12.84
C LEU A 53 -0.09 -9.80 12.52
N HIS A 54 0.05 -8.93 11.52
CA HIS A 54 1.36 -8.55 10.98
C HIS A 54 1.95 -7.28 11.61
N ARG A 55 1.10 -6.40 12.18
CA ARG A 55 1.54 -5.12 12.76
C ARG A 55 1.19 -4.96 14.24
N GLY A 56 0.43 -5.88 14.83
CA GLY A 56 -0.05 -5.79 16.21
C GLY A 56 -1.14 -4.74 16.42
N VAL A 57 -1.73 -4.19 15.35
CA VAL A 57 -2.68 -3.07 15.39
C VAL A 57 -4.09 -3.58 15.14
N ASP A 58 -4.93 -3.65 16.19
CA ASP A 58 -6.31 -4.15 16.09
C ASP A 58 -7.30 -3.11 15.56
N ARG A 59 -7.02 -2.55 14.39
CA ARG A 59 -7.92 -1.64 13.68
C ARG A 59 -7.84 -1.88 12.17
N ARG A 60 -8.93 -1.51 11.46
CA ARG A 60 -8.91 -1.53 10.00
C ARG A 60 -7.94 -0.48 9.46
N THR A 61 -7.37 -0.76 8.31
CA THR A 61 -6.62 0.17 7.46
C THR A 61 -7.18 0.12 6.04
N ASP A 62 -6.74 0.99 5.18
CA ASP A 62 -7.09 1.02 3.75
C ASP A 62 -6.23 0.06 2.93
N VAL A 63 -4.93 0.02 3.22
CA VAL A 63 -3.96 -0.79 2.48
C VAL A 63 -2.90 -1.35 3.43
N LEU A 64 -2.37 -2.53 3.09
CA LEU A 64 -1.16 -3.14 3.64
C LEU A 64 -0.27 -3.53 2.48
N ALA A 65 1.03 -3.28 2.58
CA ALA A 65 2.03 -3.68 1.61
C ALA A 65 3.05 -4.62 2.26
N PHE A 66 3.33 -5.75 1.60
CA PHE A 66 4.24 -6.79 2.04
C PHE A 66 5.34 -6.95 0.99
N PRO A 67 6.51 -6.30 1.18
CA PRO A 67 7.63 -6.47 0.26
C PRO A 67 8.11 -7.92 0.24
N LEU A 68 8.30 -8.45 -0.96
CA LEU A 68 8.84 -9.78 -1.21
C LEU A 68 9.79 -9.64 -2.38
N GLU A 69 11.01 -10.11 -2.25
CA GLU A 69 11.94 -10.16 -3.37
C GLU A 69 12.20 -11.62 -3.71
N THR A 70 11.52 -12.12 -4.75
CA THR A 70 11.82 -13.45 -5.29
C THR A 70 12.82 -13.33 -6.44
N PRO A 71 13.85 -14.19 -6.52
CA PRO A 71 14.77 -14.20 -7.64
C PRO A 71 14.07 -14.72 -8.90
N GLY A 72 14.52 -14.26 -10.07
CA GLY A 72 14.02 -14.79 -11.34
C GLY A 72 13.78 -13.72 -12.40
N PRO A 73 13.38 -14.14 -13.61
CA PRO A 73 13.15 -13.22 -14.74
C PRO A 73 11.90 -12.34 -14.57
N SER A 74 10.94 -12.76 -13.73
CA SER A 74 9.75 -12.00 -13.33
C SER A 74 9.63 -12.05 -11.80
N PRO A 75 10.46 -11.28 -11.06
CA PRO A 75 10.48 -11.34 -9.61
C PRO A 75 9.18 -10.80 -9.03
N LEU A 76 8.58 -11.54 -8.09
CA LEU A 76 7.48 -11.03 -7.28
C LEU A 76 8.04 -9.93 -6.37
N VAL A 77 7.64 -8.69 -6.62
CA VAL A 77 8.07 -7.51 -5.86
C VAL A 77 7.39 -7.47 -4.50
N GLY A 78 6.16 -7.99 -4.43
CA GLY A 78 5.41 -8.06 -3.17
C GLY A 78 3.92 -8.24 -3.34
N GLN A 79 3.22 -8.12 -2.21
CA GLN A 79 1.77 -8.21 -2.13
C GLN A 79 1.16 -6.94 -1.57
N ILE A 80 0.00 -6.55 -2.09
CA ILE A 80 -0.77 -5.40 -1.64
C ILE A 80 -2.17 -5.89 -1.26
N VAL A 81 -2.61 -5.60 -0.04
CA VAL A 81 -3.96 -5.90 0.43
C VAL A 81 -4.73 -4.61 0.62
N ILE A 82 -5.92 -4.49 0.00
CA ILE A 82 -6.73 -3.26 0.00
C ILE A 82 -8.11 -3.55 0.58
N SER A 83 -8.60 -2.73 1.52
CA SER A 83 -9.99 -2.74 1.93
C SER A 83 -10.86 -1.94 0.98
N ALA A 84 -11.72 -2.63 0.21
CA ALA A 84 -12.67 -1.97 -0.69
C ALA A 84 -13.67 -1.06 0.04
N GLN A 85 -14.09 -1.44 1.26
CA GLN A 85 -15.03 -0.65 2.05
C GLN A 85 -14.38 0.61 2.60
N THR A 86 -13.14 0.53 3.09
CA THR A 86 -12.39 1.72 3.53
C THR A 86 -12.11 2.64 2.36
N ALA A 87 -11.64 2.12 1.21
CA ALA A 87 -11.43 2.89 0.00
C ALA A 87 -12.72 3.63 -0.45
N ARG A 88 -13.88 2.97 -0.38
CA ARG A 88 -15.17 3.62 -0.71
C ARG A 88 -15.52 4.76 0.24
N ARG A 89 -15.22 4.64 1.54
CA ARG A 89 -15.44 5.73 2.50
C ARG A 89 -14.52 6.91 2.22
N GLN A 90 -13.25 6.66 1.98
CA GLN A 90 -12.24 7.69 1.66
C GLN A 90 -12.62 8.43 0.36
N ALA A 91 -12.95 7.69 -0.69
CA ALA A 91 -13.40 8.26 -1.95
C ALA A 91 -14.58 9.24 -1.78
N ARG A 92 -15.58 8.86 -0.95
CA ARG A 92 -16.73 9.72 -0.65
C ARG A 92 -16.35 10.97 0.13
N GLN A 93 -15.41 10.88 1.07
CA GLN A 93 -15.00 12.00 1.91
C GLN A 93 -14.26 13.09 1.13
N VAL A 94 -13.50 12.72 0.11
CA VAL A 94 -12.82 13.69 -0.78
C VAL A 94 -13.57 13.90 -2.10
N ASP A 95 -14.77 13.33 -2.22
CA ASP A 95 -15.66 13.43 -3.37
C ASP A 95 -14.97 13.03 -4.69
N VAL A 96 -14.29 11.87 -4.70
CA VAL A 96 -13.71 11.30 -5.93
C VAL A 96 -14.38 9.95 -6.26
N PRO A 97 -14.31 9.49 -7.52
CA PRO A 97 -14.75 8.15 -7.87
C PRO A 97 -13.96 7.09 -7.10
N LEU A 98 -14.65 6.04 -6.61
CA LEU A 98 -14.01 4.90 -5.96
C LEU A 98 -12.84 4.32 -6.77
N ALA A 99 -13.00 4.22 -8.08
CA ALA A 99 -11.97 3.72 -8.97
C ALA A 99 -10.69 4.58 -8.94
N THR A 100 -10.81 5.88 -8.72
CA THR A 100 -9.67 6.80 -8.56
C THR A 100 -8.96 6.59 -7.22
N GLU A 101 -9.73 6.41 -6.15
CA GLU A 101 -9.16 6.09 -4.83
C GLU A 101 -8.44 4.74 -4.84
N LEU A 102 -9.03 3.72 -5.46
CA LEU A 102 -8.39 2.41 -5.60
C LEU A 102 -7.10 2.48 -6.44
N ASP A 103 -7.07 3.29 -7.50
CA ASP A 103 -5.84 3.52 -8.28
C ASP A 103 -4.75 4.17 -7.41
N LEU A 104 -5.12 5.11 -6.54
CA LEU A 104 -4.20 5.72 -5.58
C LEU A 104 -3.65 4.68 -4.60
N LEU A 105 -4.51 3.87 -3.97
CA LEU A 105 -4.09 2.87 -2.98
C LEU A 105 -3.20 1.78 -3.60
N VAL A 106 -3.46 1.36 -4.84
CA VAL A 106 -2.56 0.44 -5.56
C VAL A 106 -1.20 1.09 -5.81
N THR A 107 -1.18 2.33 -6.30
CA THR A 107 0.06 3.06 -6.57
C THR A 107 0.86 3.27 -5.28
N HIS A 108 0.20 3.69 -4.21
CA HIS A 108 0.77 3.85 -2.87
C HIS A 108 1.41 2.55 -2.36
N GLY A 109 0.66 1.43 -2.46
CA GLY A 109 1.18 0.12 -2.09
C GLY A 109 2.43 -0.28 -2.88
N VAL A 110 2.44 -0.06 -4.21
CA VAL A 110 3.63 -0.33 -5.05
C VAL A 110 4.82 0.52 -4.61
N LEU A 111 4.63 1.79 -4.27
CA LEU A 111 5.71 2.65 -3.78
C LEU A 111 6.30 2.12 -2.47
N HIS A 112 5.47 1.66 -1.54
CA HIS A 112 5.95 1.00 -0.32
C HIS A 112 6.74 -0.28 -0.61
N LEU A 113 6.32 -1.09 -1.59
CA LEU A 113 7.06 -2.32 -1.96
C LEU A 113 8.49 -2.01 -2.45
N VAL A 114 8.72 -0.85 -3.03
CA VAL A 114 10.05 -0.42 -3.52
C VAL A 114 10.77 0.53 -2.56
N GLY A 115 10.29 0.65 -1.31
CA GLY A 115 11.02 1.30 -0.22
C GLY A 115 10.66 2.75 0.07
N TYR A 116 9.61 3.32 -0.55
CA TYR A 116 9.08 4.62 -0.09
C TYR A 116 8.43 4.47 1.29
N ASP A 117 8.52 5.52 2.11
CA ASP A 117 7.92 5.58 3.44
C ASP A 117 7.11 6.88 3.61
N ASP A 118 6.01 6.80 4.34
CA ASP A 118 5.12 7.93 4.62
C ASP A 118 5.06 8.32 6.11
N ARG A 119 5.96 7.76 6.93
CA ARG A 119 6.02 8.03 8.37
C ARG A 119 6.66 9.39 8.69
N ASP A 120 7.68 9.75 7.95
CA ASP A 120 8.29 11.08 8.03
C ASP A 120 7.56 12.05 7.09
N PRO A 121 7.23 13.29 7.51
CA PRO A 121 6.50 14.23 6.66
C PRO A 121 7.19 14.61 5.35
N VAL A 122 8.52 14.59 5.29
CA VAL A 122 9.29 14.90 4.08
C VAL A 122 9.22 13.73 3.11
N GLU A 123 9.44 12.51 3.60
CA GLU A 123 9.33 11.28 2.83
C GLU A 123 7.90 11.08 2.32
N ALA A 124 6.90 11.30 3.17
CA ALA A 124 5.48 11.24 2.81
C ALA A 124 5.16 12.18 1.64
N ARG A 125 5.66 13.42 1.68
CA ARG A 125 5.46 14.38 0.60
C ARG A 125 6.10 13.91 -0.71
N LEU A 126 7.33 13.41 -0.67
CA LEU A 126 8.03 12.86 -1.85
C LEU A 126 7.25 11.68 -2.45
N MET A 127 6.74 10.81 -1.59
CA MET A 127 5.91 9.68 -2.00
C MET A 127 4.61 10.15 -2.67
N HIS A 128 3.89 11.10 -2.08
CA HIS A 128 2.63 11.64 -2.64
C HIS A 128 2.85 12.43 -3.93
N GLU A 129 3.97 13.13 -4.07
CA GLU A 129 4.35 13.74 -5.35
C GLU A 129 4.62 12.69 -6.42
N ARG A 130 5.24 11.56 -6.04
CA ARG A 130 5.48 10.44 -6.95
C ARG A 130 4.17 9.75 -7.36
N GLU A 131 3.25 9.53 -6.44
CA GLU A 131 1.90 9.04 -6.74
C GLU A 131 1.20 9.93 -7.77
N ARG A 132 1.22 11.25 -7.54
CA ARG A 132 0.63 12.23 -8.45
C ARG A 132 1.24 12.13 -9.85
N GLN A 133 2.54 12.04 -9.97
CA GLN A 133 3.23 11.89 -11.26
C GLN A 133 2.77 10.62 -12.00
N ILE A 134 2.76 9.48 -11.31
CA ILE A 134 2.37 8.18 -11.88
C ILE A 134 0.92 8.17 -12.34
N LEU A 135 0.01 8.68 -11.52
CA LEU A 135 -1.41 8.69 -11.83
C LEU A 135 -1.75 9.71 -12.91
N SER A 136 -1.04 10.86 -12.95
CA SER A 136 -1.23 11.90 -13.96
C SER A 136 -0.67 11.53 -15.34
N ALA A 137 0.25 10.58 -15.42
CA ALA A 137 0.73 10.05 -16.70
C ALA A 137 -0.30 9.15 -17.41
N GLY A 138 -1.43 8.84 -16.76
CA GLY A 138 -2.52 8.08 -17.36
C GLY A 138 -3.39 8.90 -18.31
N ARG A 139 -4.25 8.21 -19.08
CA ARG A 139 -5.17 8.88 -20.03
C ARG A 139 -6.15 9.85 -19.39
N ARG A 140 -6.49 9.67 -18.12
CA ARG A 140 -7.39 10.54 -17.36
C ARG A 140 -6.62 11.10 -16.16
N GLN A 141 -6.56 12.43 -16.08
CA GLN A 141 -6.00 13.14 -14.95
C GLN A 141 -6.86 12.89 -13.71
N PRO A 142 -6.27 12.53 -12.56
CA PRO A 142 -7.02 12.50 -11.30
C PRO A 142 -7.52 13.90 -10.95
N PRO A 143 -8.72 14.03 -10.37
CA PRO A 143 -9.22 15.33 -9.94
C PRO A 143 -8.30 15.90 -8.84
N ALA A 144 -8.10 17.24 -8.85
CA ALA A 144 -7.22 17.92 -7.89
C ALA A 144 -7.57 17.62 -6.43
N ARG A 145 -8.85 17.41 -6.13
CA ARG A 145 -9.35 17.06 -4.79
C ARG A 145 -8.83 15.70 -4.27
N LEU A 146 -8.34 14.83 -5.15
CA LEU A 146 -7.66 13.58 -4.73
C LEU A 146 -6.45 13.87 -3.84
N TRP A 147 -5.77 14.97 -4.07
CA TRP A 147 -4.52 15.35 -3.40
C TRP A 147 -4.74 16.19 -2.13
N ARG A 148 -6.00 16.50 -1.83
CA ARG A 148 -6.34 17.31 -0.64
C ARG A 148 -5.91 16.57 0.63
N GLY A 149 -5.15 17.26 1.48
CA GLY A 149 -4.59 16.69 2.71
C GLY A 149 -3.34 15.83 2.51
N LEU A 150 -2.95 15.52 1.27
CA LEU A 150 -1.73 14.78 0.96
C LEU A 150 -0.58 15.72 0.57
N LEU A 151 -0.89 16.77 -0.19
CA LEU A 151 0.09 17.72 -0.73
C LEU A 151 -0.10 19.16 -0.21
N ASP A 152 -1.06 19.40 0.68
CA ASP A 152 -1.39 20.73 1.19
C ASP A 152 -0.40 21.24 2.26
N ALA A 153 0.56 20.43 2.73
CA ALA A 153 1.56 20.88 3.71
C ALA A 153 2.57 21.84 3.05
N PRO A 154 2.92 22.98 3.69
CA PRO A 154 3.82 23.97 3.10
C PRO A 154 5.23 23.40 2.86
N PRO A 155 5.94 23.84 1.81
CA PRO A 155 7.27 23.34 1.42
C PRO A 155 8.42 23.73 2.35
N ALA A 156 8.15 24.39 3.46
CA ALA A 156 9.17 25.06 4.28
C ALA A 156 10.18 24.14 5.01
N ALA A 157 10.01 22.81 5.00
CA ALA A 157 10.90 21.89 5.69
C ALA A 157 11.95 21.21 4.80
N ILE A 158 11.91 21.39 3.47
CA ILE A 158 12.73 20.62 2.52
C ILE A 158 14.16 21.15 2.39
N SER A 159 14.43 22.38 2.80
CA SER A 159 15.69 23.09 2.50
C SER A 159 16.90 22.68 3.32
N GLN A 160 16.74 22.00 4.48
CA GLN A 160 17.86 21.76 5.39
C GLN A 160 18.36 20.33 5.53
N GLN A 161 17.72 19.34 4.89
CA GLN A 161 18.03 17.92 5.12
C GLN A 161 18.77 17.21 3.96
N ARG A 162 19.08 17.90 2.86
CA ARG A 162 19.84 17.32 1.72
C ARG A 162 21.29 16.94 2.02
N SER A 163 21.81 17.21 3.24
CA SER A 163 23.23 17.03 3.54
C SER A 163 23.58 15.78 4.37
N ARG A 164 22.67 14.86 4.61
CA ARG A 164 22.95 13.72 5.52
C ARG A 164 22.59 12.32 4.98
N VAL A 165 22.43 12.12 3.69
CA VAL A 165 22.30 10.77 3.15
C VAL A 165 23.48 10.47 2.25
N ALA A 166 24.65 10.28 2.86
CA ALA A 166 25.78 9.59 2.26
C ALA A 166 26.02 8.31 3.07
N SER A 167 25.92 7.17 2.37
CA SER A 167 26.53 5.87 2.70
C SER A 167 26.05 5.13 3.95
N VAL A 168 25.14 4.20 3.78
CA VAL A 168 25.24 2.90 4.47
C VAL A 168 24.98 1.79 3.46
N SER A 169 26.03 1.38 2.76
CA SER A 169 26.14 0.07 2.12
C SER A 169 26.35 -0.96 3.23
N GLY A 170 25.42 -1.86 3.41
CA GLY A 170 25.56 -2.95 4.36
C GLY A 170 24.46 -3.98 4.16
N HIS A 171 24.57 -4.83 3.15
CA HIS A 171 23.76 -6.02 3.01
C HIS A 171 24.40 -7.16 3.81
N PRO A 172 23.75 -7.72 4.83
CA PRO A 172 24.13 -9.03 5.33
C PRO A 172 23.50 -10.08 4.41
N ARG A 173 24.34 -10.88 3.78
CA ARG A 173 23.94 -12.16 3.15
C ARG A 173 23.39 -13.07 4.24
N LEU A 174 22.14 -13.48 4.12
CA LEU A 174 21.58 -14.56 4.91
C LEU A 174 21.36 -15.76 4.01
N ALA A 175 21.91 -16.89 4.51
CA ALA A 175 21.79 -18.22 3.93
C ALA A 175 20.33 -18.69 3.87
N GLY A 176 20.05 -19.58 2.90
CA GLY A 176 18.72 -20.07 2.57
C GLY A 176 17.96 -20.68 3.75
N SER A 177 16.75 -20.27 3.85
CA SER A 177 15.64 -21.01 4.46
C SER A 177 14.41 -20.77 3.60
N GLU A 178 13.78 -21.83 3.15
CA GLU A 178 12.49 -21.81 2.45
C GLU A 178 11.46 -21.20 3.39
N THR A 179 11.10 -19.95 3.16
CA THR A 179 9.95 -19.31 3.82
C THR A 179 8.72 -19.61 2.97
N PRO A 180 7.61 -20.09 3.57
CA PRO A 180 6.37 -20.29 2.83
C PRO A 180 5.89 -18.95 2.23
N HIS A 181 5.38 -19.01 1.01
CA HIS A 181 4.90 -17.86 0.26
C HIS A 181 3.70 -17.21 1.02
N PRO A 182 3.73 -15.92 1.37
CA PRO A 182 2.67 -15.29 2.16
C PRO A 182 1.29 -15.33 1.49
N ALA A 183 1.21 -15.56 0.18
CA ALA A 183 -0.06 -15.85 -0.50
C ALA A 183 -0.73 -17.12 0.02
N ASN A 184 0.02 -18.14 0.37
CA ASN A 184 -0.50 -19.38 0.97
C ASN A 184 -0.96 -19.15 2.42
N GLU A 185 -0.24 -18.34 3.19
CA GLU A 185 -0.65 -18.01 4.56
C GLU A 185 -1.89 -17.10 4.59
N LEU A 186 -1.99 -16.15 3.66
CA LEU A 186 -3.18 -15.32 3.50
C LEU A 186 -4.38 -16.16 3.04
N GLN A 187 -4.16 -17.18 2.25
CA GLN A 187 -5.19 -18.11 1.78
C GLN A 187 -5.62 -19.07 2.88
N ALA A 188 -4.69 -19.67 3.59
CA ALA A 188 -4.92 -20.55 4.73
C ALA A 188 -5.56 -19.85 5.92
N GLY A 189 -5.15 -18.64 6.24
CA GLY A 189 -5.71 -17.85 7.35
C GLY A 189 -7.15 -17.38 7.13
N LEU A 190 -7.69 -17.53 5.92
CA LEU A 190 -9.09 -17.25 5.60
C LEU A 190 -9.96 -18.52 5.57
N GLU A 191 -9.35 -19.70 5.48
CA GLU A 191 -10.06 -20.99 5.34
C GLU A 191 -10.05 -21.81 6.63
N ASP A 192 -9.11 -21.58 7.56
CA ASP A 192 -8.97 -22.46 8.73
C ASP A 192 -9.33 -21.78 10.07
N ARG A 193 -10.34 -22.32 10.71
CA ARG A 193 -10.74 -22.02 12.10
C ARG A 193 -9.91 -22.77 13.13
N ALA A 194 -8.93 -23.56 12.73
CA ALA A 194 -8.15 -24.39 13.63
C ALA A 194 -6.73 -24.60 13.09
N ALA A 195 -5.79 -23.76 13.46
CA ALA A 195 -4.42 -24.13 13.82
C ALA A 195 -3.56 -22.87 14.01
N MET A 196 -3.27 -22.57 15.27
CA MET A 196 -2.16 -21.69 15.64
C MET A 196 -0.84 -22.39 15.32
N ASN A 197 0.00 -21.78 14.47
CA ASN A 197 1.44 -21.92 14.66
C ASN A 197 2.20 -20.70 14.16
N VAL A 198 3.21 -20.30 14.93
CA VAL A 198 3.93 -19.04 14.85
C VAL A 198 4.98 -19.11 13.75
N ALA A 199 4.92 -18.25 12.75
CA ALA A 199 5.96 -18.03 11.77
C ALA A 199 6.66 -16.66 11.94
N PRO A 200 7.93 -16.50 11.51
CA PRO A 200 8.77 -15.35 11.87
C PRO A 200 8.31 -14.04 11.23
N ARG A 201 8.52 -12.96 11.97
CA ARG A 201 8.13 -11.60 11.63
C ARG A 201 8.77 -11.10 10.32
N SER A 202 8.06 -11.17 9.21
CA SER A 202 8.37 -10.41 8.01
C SER A 202 8.27 -8.90 8.33
N ARG A 203 9.20 -8.10 7.83
CA ARG A 203 9.09 -6.63 7.92
C ARG A 203 7.93 -6.19 7.05
N VAL A 204 6.80 -5.91 7.64
CA VAL A 204 5.68 -5.23 6.98
C VAL A 204 6.03 -3.76 6.90
N ALA A 205 6.00 -3.17 5.70
CA ALA A 205 6.11 -1.74 5.55
C ALA A 205 5.00 -1.08 6.37
N SER A 206 5.37 -0.09 7.19
CA SER A 206 4.44 0.57 8.10
C SER A 206 3.57 1.54 7.30
N VAL A 207 2.47 1.07 6.76
CA VAL A 207 1.45 1.96 6.21
C VAL A 207 0.68 2.55 7.39
N SER A 208 1.07 3.72 7.85
CA SER A 208 0.22 4.57 8.70
C SER A 208 -1.00 4.90 7.85
N GLY A 209 -2.20 4.68 8.39
CA GLY A 209 -3.42 5.01 7.66
C GLY A 209 -3.30 6.38 7.01
N HIS A 210 -3.69 6.46 5.76
CA HIS A 210 -3.56 7.61 4.88
C HIS A 210 -3.83 8.92 5.64
N PRO A 211 -2.96 9.95 5.59
CA PRO A 211 -3.00 11.12 6.49
C PRO A 211 -4.31 11.94 6.43
N ARG A 212 -5.23 11.60 5.54
CA ARG A 212 -6.57 12.21 5.44
C ARG A 212 -7.46 12.00 6.65
N PHE A 213 -7.08 11.13 7.61
CA PHE A 213 -7.95 10.71 8.71
C PHE A 213 -7.28 10.83 10.08
N LYS A 214 -7.08 12.07 10.55
CA LYS A 214 -7.11 12.32 11.98
C LYS A 214 -8.58 12.36 12.40
N PRO A 215 -9.06 11.52 13.34
CA PRO A 215 -10.38 11.73 13.93
C PRO A 215 -10.39 13.11 14.58
N ALA A 216 -11.40 13.92 14.25
CA ALA A 216 -11.62 15.18 14.93
C ALA A 216 -11.72 14.90 16.44
N SER A 217 -10.83 15.49 17.22
CA SER A 217 -10.92 15.50 18.66
C SER A 217 -12.25 16.17 19.04
N ARG A 218 -13.18 15.39 19.61
CA ARG A 218 -14.38 15.95 20.25
C ARG A 218 -13.90 16.77 21.44
N THR A 219 -13.99 18.07 21.32
CA THR A 219 -13.92 18.99 22.45
C THR A 219 -15.19 18.77 23.28
N PRO A 220 -15.11 18.49 24.58
CA PRO A 220 -16.30 18.48 25.42
C PRO A 220 -16.82 19.91 25.54
N LEU A 221 -18.08 20.12 25.21
CA LEU A 221 -18.83 21.33 25.56
C LEU A 221 -19.06 21.28 27.07
N HIS A 222 -18.52 22.27 27.75
CA HIS A 222 -18.97 22.67 29.10
C HIS A 222 -20.20 23.56 28.98
#